data_b7741047fb42ffb6ab41c0eae94d0d8f
#
_entry.id   b7741047fb42ffb6ab41c0eae94d0d8f
#
_cell.length_a   1.000
_cell.length_b   1.000
_cell.length_c   1.000
_cell.angle_alpha   90.00
_cell.angle_beta   90.00
_cell.angle_gamma   90.00
#
_symmetry.space_group_name_H-M   'P 1'
#
loop_
_entity.id
_entity.type
_entity.pdbx_description
1 polymer ?
#
loop_
_entity_poly.entity_id
_entity_poly.type
_entity_poly.pdbx_seq_one_letter_code
_entity_poly.pdbx_strand_id
1 'polypeptide(L)'
;MDNGTAPLARFARTVRSDGWTNLFPALEELCQACIGHKLFSVSEFRLTGPESGVAARIYTSDSRNYPLSGLKEIVPNRWTGRVIREREVFVANSVEGFSDVFPDHEMIAALGLGSVINLPVVLGGEFIGTVNLLHAPGHYIDDRLAKLDQLALPAVLSFAIDRDAKP
;
A
#
# COMPACT_ATOMS: atom_id res chain seq x y z
N MET A 1 -27.65 -13.59 -7.87
CA MET A 1 -27.05 -13.10 -6.62
C MET A 1 -25.60 -13.52 -6.65
N ASP A 2 -24.78 -12.62 -7.05
CA ASP A 2 -23.35 -12.78 -6.81
C ASP A 2 -23.17 -12.66 -5.30
N ASN A 3 -23.26 -13.76 -4.60
CA ASN A 3 -22.59 -13.93 -3.34
C ASN A 3 -21.12 -13.73 -3.68
N GLY A 4 -20.71 -12.47 -3.75
CA GLY A 4 -19.36 -12.13 -4.06
C GLY A 4 -18.49 -13.04 -3.23
N THR A 5 -18.05 -14.12 -3.86
CA THR A 5 -17.06 -15.00 -3.26
C THR A 5 -16.11 -14.03 -2.66
N ALA A 6 -16.15 -13.93 -1.33
CA ALA A 6 -15.62 -12.77 -0.66
C ALA A 6 -14.28 -12.45 -1.32
N PRO A 7 -13.94 -11.21 -1.61
CA PRO A 7 -12.72 -10.85 -2.34
C PRO A 7 -11.49 -11.59 -1.82
N LEU A 8 -11.47 -11.86 -0.52
CA LEU A 8 -10.45 -12.67 0.14
C LEU A 8 -10.42 -14.12 -0.36
N ALA A 9 -11.57 -14.74 -0.64
CA ALA A 9 -11.60 -16.10 -1.19
C ALA A 9 -11.07 -16.15 -2.62
N ARG A 10 -11.23 -15.07 -3.39
CA ARG A 10 -10.62 -14.94 -4.73
C ARG A 10 -9.09 -14.85 -4.61
N PHE A 11 -8.58 -14.03 -3.71
CA PHE A 11 -7.16 -13.95 -3.40
C PHE A 11 -6.61 -15.33 -2.99
N ALA A 12 -7.28 -16.02 -2.08
CA ALA A 12 -6.89 -17.35 -1.64
C ALA A 12 -6.85 -18.39 -2.79
N ARG A 13 -7.79 -18.31 -3.75
CA ARG A 13 -7.73 -19.16 -4.95
C ARG A 13 -6.50 -18.86 -5.81
N THR A 14 -6.15 -17.60 -5.98
CA THR A 14 -4.93 -17.21 -6.72
C THR A 14 -3.69 -17.77 -6.03
N VAL A 15 -3.58 -17.64 -4.72
CA VAL A 15 -2.45 -18.22 -3.94
C VAL A 15 -2.28 -19.72 -4.20
N ARG A 16 -3.38 -20.45 -4.37
CA ARG A 16 -3.39 -21.90 -4.61
C ARG A 16 -3.21 -22.30 -6.07
N SER A 17 -3.26 -21.35 -7.00
CA SER A 17 -3.10 -21.62 -8.43
C SER A 17 -1.63 -21.65 -8.83
N ASP A 18 -1.35 -22.20 -10.00
CA ASP A 18 -0.03 -22.20 -10.60
C ASP A 18 0.22 -20.90 -11.41
N GLY A 19 1.48 -20.60 -11.65
CA GLY A 19 1.91 -19.64 -12.69
C GLY A 19 2.03 -18.18 -12.24
N TRP A 20 1.74 -17.82 -11.00
CA TRP A 20 2.04 -16.49 -10.51
C TRP A 20 3.53 -16.38 -10.08
N THR A 21 4.13 -15.22 -10.32
CA THR A 21 5.53 -14.92 -9.94
C THR A 21 5.62 -14.08 -8.66
N ASN A 22 4.56 -13.29 -8.38
CA ASN A 22 4.35 -12.55 -7.14
C ASN A 22 2.84 -12.38 -6.91
N LEU A 23 2.45 -11.96 -5.72
CA LEU A 23 1.04 -11.82 -5.34
C LEU A 23 0.52 -10.38 -5.38
N PHE A 24 1.33 -9.40 -5.77
CA PHE A 24 0.91 -7.99 -5.80
C PHE A 24 -0.27 -7.72 -6.74
N PRO A 25 -0.35 -8.32 -7.95
CA PRO A 25 -1.55 -8.19 -8.78
C PRO A 25 -2.82 -8.69 -8.11
N ALA A 26 -2.75 -9.84 -7.41
CA ALA A 26 -3.90 -10.39 -6.69
C ALA A 26 -4.26 -9.53 -5.46
N LEU A 27 -3.26 -8.96 -4.79
CA LEU A 27 -3.46 -8.01 -3.70
C LEU A 27 -4.12 -6.72 -4.18
N GLU A 28 -3.73 -6.21 -5.34
CA GLU A 28 -4.36 -5.05 -5.99
C GLU A 28 -5.86 -5.32 -6.26
N GLU A 29 -6.20 -6.46 -6.84
CA GLU A 29 -7.59 -6.85 -7.08
C GLU A 29 -8.40 -6.96 -5.78
N LEU A 30 -7.79 -7.52 -4.73
CA LEU A 30 -8.43 -7.59 -3.41
C LEU A 30 -8.68 -6.19 -2.84
N CYS A 31 -7.70 -5.31 -2.89
CA CYS A 31 -7.82 -3.93 -2.43
C CYS A 31 -8.89 -3.17 -3.22
N GLN A 32 -8.93 -3.35 -4.55
CA GLN A 32 -9.96 -2.75 -5.39
C GLN A 32 -11.37 -3.19 -4.99
N ALA A 33 -11.54 -4.47 -4.74
CA ALA A 33 -12.85 -5.01 -4.38
C ALA A 33 -13.32 -4.61 -2.98
N CYS A 34 -12.40 -4.50 -2.01
CA CYS A 34 -12.72 -4.19 -0.61
C CYS A 34 -12.85 -2.68 -0.35
N ILE A 35 -11.91 -1.90 -0.87
CA ILE A 35 -11.71 -0.49 -0.50
C ILE A 35 -11.92 0.42 -1.71
N GLY A 36 -11.40 0.03 -2.86
CA GLY A 36 -11.36 0.83 -4.07
C GLY A 36 -10.14 1.75 -4.14
N HIS A 37 -9.57 1.89 -5.33
CA HIS A 37 -8.48 2.81 -5.63
C HIS A 37 -8.50 3.21 -7.12
N LYS A 38 -7.86 4.33 -7.42
CA LYS A 38 -7.50 4.72 -8.79
C LYS A 38 -6.02 4.46 -9.07
N LEU A 39 -5.20 4.50 -8.02
CA LEU A 39 -3.80 4.16 -8.05
C LEU A 39 -3.49 3.24 -6.87
N PHE A 40 -2.81 2.14 -7.15
CA PHE A 40 -2.30 1.20 -6.17
C PHE A 40 -0.78 1.11 -6.28
N SER A 41 -0.09 1.08 -5.17
CA SER A 41 1.35 0.81 -5.17
C SER A 41 1.80 0.09 -3.91
N VAL A 42 2.96 -0.52 -3.99
CA VAL A 42 3.62 -1.21 -2.88
C VAL A 42 5.02 -0.63 -2.72
N SER A 43 5.37 -0.29 -1.49
CA SER A 43 6.71 0.22 -1.15
C SER A 43 7.39 -0.69 -0.14
N GLU A 44 8.61 -1.10 -0.45
CA GLU A 44 9.50 -1.84 0.45
C GLU A 44 10.33 -0.85 1.26
N PHE A 45 10.58 -1.18 2.51
CA PHE A 45 11.42 -0.38 3.41
C PHE A 45 12.52 -1.24 4.01
N ARG A 46 13.71 -0.66 4.10
CA ARG A 46 14.88 -1.25 4.77
C ARG A 46 15.33 -0.27 5.83
N LEU A 47 14.92 -0.51 7.06
CA LEU A 47 15.20 0.40 8.17
C LEU A 47 16.61 0.16 8.72
N THR A 48 17.27 1.26 9.09
CA THR A 48 18.55 1.30 9.82
C THR A 48 18.39 1.93 11.21
N GLY A 49 17.20 2.41 11.53
CA GLY A 49 16.81 3.02 12.79
C GLY A 49 15.29 3.16 12.88
N PRO A 50 14.75 3.79 13.92
CA PRO A 50 13.30 3.87 14.15
C PRO A 50 12.50 4.53 13.02
N GLU A 51 13.07 5.53 12.36
CA GLU A 51 12.48 6.27 11.24
C GLU A 51 13.53 6.61 10.17
N SER A 52 14.58 5.79 10.06
CA SER A 52 15.67 5.99 9.12
C SER A 52 15.93 4.75 8.29
N GLY A 53 16.55 4.90 7.13
CA GLY A 53 16.82 3.85 6.18
C GLY A 53 16.47 4.28 4.77
N VAL A 54 16.11 3.30 3.94
CA VAL A 54 15.74 3.53 2.54
C VAL A 54 14.42 2.86 2.21
N ALA A 55 13.74 3.39 1.20
CA ALA A 55 12.49 2.86 0.68
C ALA A 55 12.50 2.86 -0.85
N ALA A 56 11.77 1.93 -1.45
CA ALA A 56 11.56 1.88 -2.88
C ALA A 56 10.13 1.45 -3.21
N ARG A 57 9.53 2.04 -4.23
CA ARG A 57 8.29 1.53 -4.82
C ARG A 57 8.62 0.33 -5.68
N ILE A 58 8.10 -0.84 -5.29
CA ILE A 58 8.40 -2.13 -5.93
C ILE A 58 7.25 -2.65 -6.80
N TYR A 59 6.07 -2.06 -6.68
CA TYR A 59 4.89 -2.37 -7.50
C TYR A 59 4.01 -1.13 -7.69
N THR A 60 3.38 -1.01 -8.83
CA THR A 60 2.44 0.07 -9.16
C THR A 60 1.39 -0.41 -10.18
N SER A 61 0.16 0.07 -10.04
CA SER A 61 -0.90 -0.14 -11.02
C SER A 61 -0.80 0.78 -12.25
N ASP A 62 0.04 1.82 -12.17
CA ASP A 62 0.26 2.79 -13.24
C ASP A 62 1.76 3.06 -13.44
N SER A 63 2.40 2.17 -14.16
CA SER A 63 3.84 2.27 -14.44
C SER A 63 4.23 3.46 -15.32
N ARG A 64 3.27 4.06 -16.02
CA ARG A 64 3.50 5.21 -16.89
C ARG A 64 3.54 6.52 -16.12
N ASN A 65 2.54 6.77 -15.25
CA ASN A 65 2.41 8.03 -14.52
C ASN A 65 2.99 7.97 -13.12
N TYR A 66 3.09 6.78 -12.54
CA TYR A 66 3.60 6.55 -11.19
C TYR A 66 4.53 5.32 -11.17
N PRO A 67 5.71 5.42 -11.80
CA PRO A 67 6.60 4.27 -12.03
C PRO A 67 7.24 3.73 -10.75
N LEU A 68 7.87 2.57 -10.87
CA LEU A 68 8.77 2.05 -9.84
C LEU A 68 9.86 3.07 -9.52
N SER A 69 10.34 3.07 -8.30
CA SER A 69 11.44 3.95 -7.90
C SER A 69 12.69 3.16 -7.52
N GLY A 70 13.84 3.81 -7.62
CA GLY A 70 15.05 3.34 -6.94
C GLY A 70 14.94 3.57 -5.44
N LEU A 71 15.99 3.17 -4.71
CA LEU A 71 16.09 3.42 -3.28
C LEU A 71 16.17 4.93 -3.00
N LYS A 72 15.36 5.39 -2.07
CA LYS A 72 15.31 6.76 -1.59
C LYS A 72 15.49 6.78 -0.09
N GLU A 73 16.23 7.75 0.41
CA GLU A 73 16.40 7.94 1.84
C GLU A 73 15.07 8.34 2.51
N ILE A 74 14.81 7.75 3.68
CA ILE A 74 13.67 8.09 4.51
C ILE A 74 13.99 9.38 5.28
N VAL A 75 13.15 10.39 5.12
CA VAL A 75 13.24 11.66 5.86
C VAL A 75 12.17 11.68 6.94
N PRO A 76 12.53 11.71 8.23
CA PRO A 76 11.56 11.72 9.33
C PRO A 76 10.57 12.89 9.25
N ASN A 77 9.29 12.57 9.40
CA ASN A 77 8.19 13.54 9.46
C ASN A 77 6.99 12.92 10.21
N ARG A 78 5.84 13.59 10.27
CA ARG A 78 4.64 13.04 10.94
C ARG A 78 4.13 11.74 10.31
N TRP A 79 4.36 11.52 9.00
CA TRP A 79 3.98 10.29 8.32
C TRP A 79 4.86 9.12 8.79
N THR A 80 6.18 9.29 8.83
CA THR A 80 7.08 8.24 9.32
C THR A 80 6.82 7.89 10.77
N GLY A 81 6.51 8.88 11.60
CA GLY A 81 6.09 8.66 12.99
C GLY A 81 4.87 7.77 13.08
N ARG A 82 3.82 8.07 12.30
CA ARG A 82 2.58 7.31 12.30
C ARG A 82 2.73 5.92 11.69
N VAL A 83 3.28 5.84 10.49
CA VAL A 83 3.28 4.60 9.69
C VAL A 83 4.42 3.66 10.09
N ILE A 84 5.62 4.19 10.30
CA ILE A 84 6.80 3.37 10.57
C ILE A 84 6.95 3.09 12.07
N ARG A 85 6.96 4.15 12.89
CA ARG A 85 7.20 4.01 14.33
C ARG A 85 5.98 3.46 15.08
N GLU A 86 4.79 4.05 14.86
CA GLU A 86 3.56 3.64 15.53
C GLU A 86 2.87 2.46 14.84
N ARG A 87 3.24 2.18 13.57
CA ARG A 87 2.68 1.09 12.76
C ARG A 87 1.17 1.21 12.57
N GLU A 88 0.70 2.44 12.47
CA GLU A 88 -0.70 2.77 12.25
C GLU A 88 -0.96 3.25 10.83
N VAL A 89 -2.16 3.00 10.35
CA VAL A 89 -2.61 3.44 9.03
C VAL A 89 -2.60 4.97 8.96
N PHE A 90 -2.03 5.50 7.87
CA PHE A 90 -2.17 6.91 7.53
C PHE A 90 -3.31 7.07 6.53
N VAL A 91 -4.23 7.99 6.81
CA VAL A 91 -5.36 8.32 5.96
C VAL A 91 -5.43 9.83 5.78
N ALA A 92 -5.59 10.28 4.54
CA ALA A 92 -5.93 11.65 4.22
C ALA A 92 -6.97 11.67 3.08
N ASN A 93 -7.88 12.63 3.12
CA ASN A 93 -8.97 12.75 2.15
C ASN A 93 -8.92 14.06 1.35
N SER A 94 -7.82 14.81 1.47
CA SER A 94 -7.53 16.00 0.67
C SER A 94 -6.03 16.10 0.41
N VAL A 95 -5.63 16.81 -0.64
CA VAL A 95 -4.22 17.07 -0.95
C VAL A 95 -3.53 17.79 0.21
N GLU A 96 -4.20 18.75 0.83
CA GLU A 96 -3.69 19.47 2.01
C GLU A 96 -3.39 18.52 3.18
N GLY A 97 -4.13 17.42 3.28
CA GLY A 97 -3.94 16.41 4.33
C GLY A 97 -2.63 15.62 4.21
N PHE A 98 -1.95 15.64 3.06
CA PHE A 98 -0.68 14.95 2.86
C PHE A 98 0.43 15.80 2.18
N SER A 99 0.15 17.04 1.81
CA SER A 99 1.11 17.89 1.08
C SER A 99 2.40 18.18 1.85
N ASP A 100 2.34 18.19 3.17
CA ASP A 100 3.50 18.39 4.04
C ASP A 100 4.38 17.14 4.22
N VAL A 101 3.89 15.97 3.84
CA VAL A 101 4.62 14.70 4.03
C VAL A 101 5.02 14.01 2.72
N PHE A 102 4.33 14.32 1.60
CA PHE A 102 4.67 13.76 0.29
C PHE A 102 5.30 14.81 -0.62
N PRO A 103 6.60 14.68 -0.94
CA PRO A 103 7.28 15.60 -1.87
C PRO A 103 6.65 15.65 -3.26
N ASP A 104 6.00 14.54 -3.67
CA ASP A 104 5.34 14.36 -4.97
C ASP A 104 3.83 14.70 -4.95
N HIS A 105 3.36 15.41 -3.93
CA HIS A 105 1.93 15.75 -3.76
C HIS A 105 1.32 16.52 -4.93
N GLU A 106 2.09 17.40 -5.59
CA GLU A 106 1.61 18.14 -6.76
C GLU A 106 1.37 17.22 -7.96
N MET A 107 2.27 16.25 -8.18
CA MET A 107 2.10 15.25 -9.23
C MET A 107 0.89 14.35 -8.93
N ILE A 108 0.73 13.92 -7.69
CA ILE A 108 -0.43 13.14 -7.24
C ILE A 108 -1.72 13.91 -7.50
N ALA A 109 -1.77 15.19 -7.13
CA ALA A 109 -2.93 16.05 -7.39
C ALA A 109 -3.21 16.21 -8.89
N ALA A 110 -2.18 16.33 -9.72
CA ALA A 110 -2.31 16.44 -11.18
C ALA A 110 -2.92 15.19 -11.82
N LEU A 111 -2.80 14.02 -11.18
CA LEU A 111 -3.45 12.78 -11.58
C LEU A 111 -4.92 12.69 -11.12
N GLY A 112 -5.46 13.73 -10.50
CA GLY A 112 -6.83 13.75 -9.96
C GLY A 112 -6.98 13.00 -8.62
N LEU A 113 -5.88 12.75 -7.94
CA LEU A 113 -5.84 12.02 -6.67
C LEU A 113 -5.75 13.01 -5.51
N GLY A 114 -6.56 12.79 -4.50
CA GLY A 114 -6.64 13.67 -3.32
C GLY A 114 -6.96 12.93 -2.04
N SER A 115 -7.16 11.61 -2.09
CA SER A 115 -7.24 10.79 -0.89
C SER A 115 -6.22 9.66 -0.94
N VAL A 116 -5.72 9.27 0.22
CA VAL A 116 -4.66 8.26 0.37
C VAL A 116 -4.88 7.41 1.60
N ILE A 117 -4.57 6.11 1.47
CA ILE A 117 -4.32 5.20 2.57
C ILE A 117 -2.91 4.66 2.41
N ASN A 118 -2.11 4.71 3.48
CA ASN A 118 -0.89 3.92 3.58
C ASN A 118 -1.08 2.90 4.70
N LEU A 119 -1.16 1.63 4.32
CA LEU A 119 -1.31 0.51 5.23
C LEU A 119 0.07 -0.04 5.58
N PRO A 120 0.52 0.05 6.84
CA PRO A 120 1.79 -0.54 7.24
C PRO A 120 1.73 -2.07 7.18
N VAL A 121 2.80 -2.68 6.70
CA VAL A 121 2.96 -4.13 6.65
C VAL A 121 4.01 -4.52 7.68
N VAL A 122 3.61 -5.35 8.63
CA VAL A 122 4.46 -5.79 9.76
C VAL A 122 4.50 -7.31 9.78
N LEU A 123 5.68 -7.87 9.84
CA LEU A 123 5.92 -9.32 9.91
C LEU A 123 6.89 -9.63 11.06
N GLY A 124 6.45 -10.45 12.01
CA GLY A 124 7.29 -10.84 13.15
C GLY A 124 7.75 -9.66 14.01
N GLY A 125 6.94 -8.59 14.08
CA GLY A 125 7.29 -7.37 14.80
C GLY A 125 8.16 -6.38 14.00
N GLU A 126 8.56 -6.71 12.79
CA GLU A 126 9.34 -5.85 11.89
C GLU A 126 8.42 -5.13 10.90
N PHE A 127 8.56 -3.79 10.79
CA PHE A 127 7.95 -3.03 9.70
C PHE A 127 8.73 -3.28 8.41
N ILE A 128 8.07 -3.76 7.38
CA ILE A 128 8.71 -4.18 6.13
C ILE A 128 8.26 -3.39 4.90
N GLY A 129 7.16 -2.68 4.97
CA GLY A 129 6.67 -1.91 3.85
C GLY A 129 5.30 -1.32 4.04
N THR A 130 4.77 -0.77 2.96
CA THR A 130 3.41 -0.22 2.89
C THR A 130 2.68 -0.67 1.64
N VAL A 131 1.39 -0.88 1.80
CA VAL A 131 0.42 -0.93 0.70
C VAL A 131 -0.25 0.44 0.62
N ASN A 132 -0.24 1.04 -0.56
CA ASN A 132 -0.69 2.41 -0.77
C ASN A 132 -1.87 2.43 -1.74
N LEU A 133 -2.98 3.02 -1.31
CA LEU A 133 -4.21 3.20 -2.09
C LEU A 133 -4.46 4.69 -2.24
N LEU A 134 -4.64 5.15 -3.47
CA LEU A 134 -4.97 6.54 -3.76
C LEU A 134 -6.25 6.62 -4.59
N HIS A 135 -7.05 7.64 -4.34
CA HIS A 135 -8.32 7.89 -5.03
C HIS A 135 -8.61 9.40 -5.12
N ALA A 136 -9.71 9.76 -5.76
CA ALA A 136 -10.20 11.14 -5.74
C ALA A 136 -10.41 11.64 -4.30
N PRO A 137 -10.39 12.96 -4.05
CA PRO A 137 -10.63 13.50 -2.71
C PRO A 137 -11.92 12.96 -2.07
N GLY A 138 -11.90 12.72 -0.76
CA GLY A 138 -13.07 12.30 0.01
C GLY A 138 -13.48 10.84 -0.12
N HIS A 139 -12.66 9.98 -0.72
CA HIS A 139 -13.04 8.59 -0.98
C HIS A 139 -12.96 7.67 0.24
N TYR A 140 -11.98 7.87 1.12
CA TYR A 140 -11.69 6.95 2.23
C TYR A 140 -12.42 7.34 3.50
N ILE A 141 -13.72 7.03 3.54
CA ILE A 141 -14.63 7.23 4.67
C ILE A 141 -14.68 5.99 5.57
N ASP A 142 -15.28 6.11 6.74
CA ASP A 142 -15.28 5.10 7.80
C ASP A 142 -15.74 3.70 7.33
N ASP A 143 -16.77 3.61 6.51
CA ASP A 143 -17.27 2.33 5.97
C ASP A 143 -16.23 1.59 5.13
N ARG A 144 -15.36 2.33 4.42
CA ARG A 144 -14.26 1.75 3.65
C ARG A 144 -13.10 1.36 4.56
N LEU A 145 -12.77 2.24 5.51
CA LEU A 145 -11.68 2.00 6.47
C LEU A 145 -11.94 0.78 7.36
N ALA A 146 -13.20 0.50 7.69
CA ALA A 146 -13.60 -0.68 8.46
C ALA A 146 -13.24 -2.02 7.78
N LYS A 147 -12.93 -2.00 6.48
CA LYS A 147 -12.57 -3.21 5.71
C LYS A 147 -11.06 -3.44 5.62
N LEU A 148 -10.24 -2.53 6.14
CA LEU A 148 -8.77 -2.61 6.05
C LEU A 148 -8.21 -3.88 6.73
N ASP A 149 -8.83 -4.37 7.78
CA ASP A 149 -8.39 -5.59 8.48
C ASP A 149 -8.34 -6.81 7.56
N GLN A 150 -9.17 -6.85 6.52
CA GLN A 150 -9.17 -7.93 5.53
C GLN A 150 -7.90 -7.96 4.67
N LEU A 151 -7.16 -6.88 4.63
CA LEU A 151 -5.98 -6.72 3.78
C LEU A 151 -4.67 -7.10 4.50
N ALA A 152 -4.67 -7.16 5.83
CA ALA A 152 -3.45 -7.30 6.62
C ALA A 152 -2.68 -8.59 6.30
N LEU A 153 -3.32 -9.74 6.39
CA LEU A 153 -2.67 -11.03 6.09
C LEU A 153 -2.32 -11.20 4.60
N PRO A 154 -3.21 -10.87 3.64
CA PRO A 154 -2.83 -10.88 2.22
C PRO A 154 -1.64 -9.98 1.89
N ALA A 155 -1.53 -8.81 2.50
CA ALA A 155 -0.40 -7.91 2.34
C ALA A 155 0.89 -8.54 2.88
N VAL A 156 0.87 -9.05 4.11
CA VAL A 156 2.02 -9.73 4.73
C VAL A 156 2.48 -10.92 3.88
N LEU A 157 1.56 -11.77 3.42
CA LEU A 157 1.89 -12.91 2.56
C LEU A 157 2.54 -12.46 1.25
N SER A 158 2.01 -11.43 0.61
CA SER A 158 2.55 -10.90 -0.65
C SER A 158 3.99 -10.39 -0.49
N PHE A 159 4.27 -9.68 0.60
CA PHE A 159 5.63 -9.22 0.93
C PHE A 159 6.58 -10.38 1.29
N ALA A 160 6.11 -11.36 2.07
CA ALA A 160 6.93 -12.49 2.46
C ALA A 160 7.40 -13.32 1.25
N ILE A 161 6.49 -13.56 0.30
CA ILE A 161 6.79 -14.25 -0.96
C ILE A 161 7.78 -13.44 -1.82
N ASP A 162 7.58 -12.13 -1.95
CA ASP A 162 8.47 -11.26 -2.73
C ASP A 162 9.88 -11.22 -2.12
N ARG A 163 9.99 -11.18 -0.80
CA ARG A 163 11.29 -11.20 -0.10
C ARG A 163 12.01 -12.52 -0.28
N ASP A 164 11.30 -13.66 -0.21
CA ASP A 164 11.89 -14.99 -0.38
C ASP A 164 12.37 -15.23 -1.82
N ALA A 165 11.72 -14.63 -2.81
CA ALA A 165 12.10 -14.72 -4.21
C ALA A 165 13.33 -13.88 -4.61
N LYS A 166 13.77 -12.95 -3.75
CA LYS A 166 14.95 -12.11 -4.01
C LYS A 166 16.23 -12.84 -3.61
N PRO A 167 17.29 -12.81 -4.48
CA PRO A 167 18.57 -13.41 -4.17
C PRO A 167 19.31 -12.74 -3.02
#